data_e8177bf67a700d538c09f1632e3717b1
#
_entry.id   e8177bf67a700d538c09f1632e3717b1
#
_cell.length_a   1.000
_cell.length_b   1.000
_cell.length_c   1.000
_cell.angle_alpha   90.00
_cell.angle_beta   90.00
_cell.angle_gamma   90.00
#
_symmetry.space_group_name_H-M   'P 1'
#
loop_
_entity.id
_entity.type
_entity.pdbx_description
1 polymer ?
#
loop_
_entity_poly.entity_id
_entity_poly.type
_entity_poly.pdbx_seq_one_letter_code
_entity_poly.pdbx_strand_id
1 'polypeptide(L)'
;MRFLACLFALVATFATAADLTLTAIDGTTQTLPASAEGKPTLLFFVSPFCSTTKSFAKEVQQITADHAAKVRVLIIECDPEVTRDIAIEHATVSEFTAPVLVDAGQALTKLVKATITPEAVLLDAKGAIYYQGRINDLYLGPTKRQRAATTRDLRDAIEAILASKPAPQPQAPAQGCKISLK
;
A
#
# COMPACT_ATOMS: atom_id res chain seq x y z
N MET A 1 7.65 -25.71 -54.68
CA MET A 1 7.86 -25.98 -53.24
C MET A 1 7.37 -24.77 -52.47
N ARG A 2 6.19 -24.88 -51.84
CA ARG A 2 5.58 -23.79 -51.06
C ARG A 2 5.89 -24.06 -49.59
N PHE A 3 6.73 -23.24 -48.97
CA PHE A 3 6.99 -23.29 -47.51
C PHE A 3 5.84 -22.58 -46.78
N LEU A 4 5.06 -23.38 -46.06
CA LEU A 4 4.03 -22.90 -45.15
C LEU A 4 4.71 -22.51 -43.82
N ALA A 5 4.87 -21.21 -43.54
CA ALA A 5 5.38 -20.72 -42.26
C ALA A 5 4.23 -20.75 -41.26
N CYS A 6 4.27 -21.69 -40.30
CA CYS A 6 3.39 -21.70 -39.15
C CYS A 6 3.82 -20.60 -38.16
N LEU A 7 3.02 -19.55 -38.09
CA LEU A 7 3.17 -18.51 -37.09
C LEU A 7 2.59 -19.03 -35.76
N PHE A 8 3.44 -19.45 -34.83
CA PHE A 8 3.04 -19.78 -33.47
C PHE A 8 2.79 -18.46 -32.71
N ALA A 9 1.53 -18.10 -32.51
CA ALA A 9 1.16 -17.01 -31.62
C ALA A 9 1.37 -17.47 -30.17
N LEU A 10 2.37 -16.92 -29.50
CA LEU A 10 2.62 -17.12 -28.09
C LEU A 10 1.53 -16.37 -27.30
N VAL A 11 0.50 -17.08 -26.86
CA VAL A 11 -0.51 -16.53 -25.96
C VAL A 11 0.12 -16.43 -24.56
N ALA A 12 0.56 -15.24 -24.18
CA ALA A 12 0.98 -14.96 -22.82
C ALA A 12 -0.25 -15.01 -21.90
N THR A 13 -0.40 -16.11 -21.16
CA THR A 13 -1.37 -16.20 -20.07
C THR A 13 -0.91 -15.32 -18.92
N PHE A 14 -1.51 -14.14 -18.79
CA PHE A 14 -1.36 -13.32 -17.57
C PHE A 14 -2.06 -14.08 -16.44
N ALA A 15 -1.29 -14.59 -15.49
CA ALA A 15 -1.83 -15.09 -14.23
C ALA A 15 -2.46 -13.91 -13.51
N THR A 16 -3.78 -13.86 -13.44
CA THR A 16 -4.49 -12.92 -12.55
C THR A 16 -4.17 -13.33 -11.13
N ALA A 17 -3.63 -12.42 -10.33
CA ALA A 17 -3.49 -12.65 -8.90
C ALA A 17 -4.87 -12.98 -8.34
N ALA A 18 -4.95 -14.04 -7.52
CA ALA A 18 -6.22 -14.44 -6.92
C ALA A 18 -6.78 -13.29 -6.07
N ASP A 19 -8.06 -13.00 -6.23
CA ASP A 19 -8.73 -11.98 -5.44
C ASP A 19 -8.69 -12.34 -3.95
N LEU A 20 -8.18 -11.42 -3.16
CA LEU A 20 -8.14 -11.50 -1.70
C LEU A 20 -9.21 -10.57 -1.14
N THR A 21 -10.08 -11.10 -0.26
CA THR A 21 -11.08 -10.29 0.43
C THR A 21 -10.69 -10.13 1.89
N LEU A 22 -10.60 -8.89 2.36
CA LEU A 22 -10.37 -8.53 3.75
C LEU A 22 -11.56 -7.75 4.30
N THR A 23 -11.85 -7.93 5.59
CA THR A 23 -12.92 -7.21 6.28
C THR A 23 -12.34 -6.02 7.02
N ALA A 24 -12.94 -4.85 6.82
CA ALA A 24 -12.60 -3.63 7.54
C ALA A 24 -13.19 -3.63 8.96
N ILE A 25 -12.68 -2.77 9.84
CA ILE A 25 -13.13 -2.65 11.23
C ILE A 25 -14.61 -2.22 11.34
N ASP A 26 -15.16 -1.57 10.32
CA ASP A 26 -16.58 -1.19 10.21
C ASP A 26 -17.48 -2.31 9.70
N GLY A 27 -16.92 -3.47 9.35
CA GLY A 27 -17.63 -4.64 8.84
C GLY A 27 -17.78 -4.66 7.31
N THR A 28 -17.37 -3.64 6.59
CA THR A 28 -17.34 -3.66 5.12
C THR A 28 -16.25 -4.60 4.60
N THR A 29 -16.42 -5.14 3.40
CA THR A 29 -15.42 -6.00 2.76
C THR A 29 -14.74 -5.28 1.61
N GLN A 30 -13.44 -5.54 1.46
CA GLN A 30 -12.60 -4.98 0.41
C GLN A 30 -11.94 -6.11 -0.38
N THR A 31 -12.15 -6.12 -1.69
CA THR A 31 -11.47 -7.05 -2.60
C THR A 31 -10.22 -6.42 -3.16
N LEU A 32 -9.13 -7.18 -3.20
CA LEU A 32 -7.79 -6.78 -3.58
C LEU A 32 -7.17 -7.85 -4.51
N PRO A 33 -6.16 -7.53 -5.33
CA PRO A 33 -5.50 -6.22 -5.43
C PRO A 33 -6.23 -5.22 -6.34
N ALA A 34 -7.00 -5.69 -7.33
CA ALA A 34 -7.63 -4.79 -8.29
C ALA A 34 -8.76 -3.95 -7.66
N SER A 35 -8.98 -2.76 -8.21
CA SER A 35 -10.10 -1.92 -7.81
C SER A 35 -11.29 -2.11 -8.74
N ALA A 36 -12.44 -2.48 -8.19
CA ALA A 36 -13.70 -2.57 -8.95
C ALA A 36 -14.10 -1.23 -9.59
N GLU A 37 -13.65 -0.11 -9.02
CA GLU A 37 -13.93 1.23 -9.55
C GLU A 37 -12.94 1.68 -10.63
N GLY A 38 -11.95 0.87 -10.98
CA GLY A 38 -10.89 1.24 -11.94
C GLY A 38 -9.95 2.36 -11.46
N LYS A 39 -9.95 2.66 -10.17
CA LYS A 39 -9.03 3.63 -9.55
C LYS A 39 -7.74 2.96 -9.09
N PRO A 40 -6.60 3.67 -9.07
CA PRO A 40 -5.43 3.23 -8.32
C PRO A 40 -5.79 2.96 -6.85
N THR A 41 -5.10 2.00 -6.22
CA THR A 41 -5.31 1.67 -4.80
C THR A 41 -4.03 1.93 -4.02
N LEU A 42 -4.13 2.75 -2.98
CA LEU A 42 -3.04 3.03 -2.04
C LEU A 42 -3.25 2.22 -0.76
N LEU A 43 -2.27 1.41 -0.42
CA LEU A 43 -2.22 0.62 0.79
C LEU A 43 -1.16 1.22 1.73
N PHE A 44 -1.56 1.57 2.96
CA PHE A 44 -0.63 1.91 4.02
C PHE A 44 -0.51 0.73 4.98
N PHE A 45 0.62 0.05 4.96
CA PHE A 45 0.93 -1.00 5.94
C PHE A 45 1.39 -0.36 7.24
N VAL A 46 0.65 -0.60 8.30
CA VAL A 46 0.84 0.05 9.62
C VAL A 46 0.82 -0.98 10.75
N SER A 47 1.31 -0.57 11.92
CA SER A 47 1.16 -1.33 13.16
C SER A 47 1.01 -0.34 14.33
N PRO A 48 0.08 -0.56 15.27
CA PRO A 48 -0.07 0.25 16.48
C PRO A 48 1.16 0.17 17.40
N PHE A 49 1.94 -0.90 17.25
CA PHE A 49 3.16 -1.14 18.04
C PHE A 49 4.40 -0.47 17.45
N CYS A 50 4.28 0.21 16.29
CA CYS A 50 5.37 0.89 15.64
C CYS A 50 5.36 2.41 15.91
N SER A 51 6.35 2.91 16.64
CA SER A 51 6.49 4.35 16.92
C SER A 51 6.66 5.19 15.65
N THR A 52 7.26 4.61 14.61
CA THR A 52 7.40 5.27 13.31
C THR A 52 6.04 5.44 12.63
N THR A 53 5.15 4.44 12.70
CA THR A 53 3.75 4.56 12.23
C THR A 53 3.08 5.78 12.87
N LYS A 54 3.16 5.90 14.21
CA LYS A 54 2.60 7.04 14.93
C LYS A 54 3.11 8.39 14.41
N SER A 55 4.40 8.47 14.06
CA SER A 55 5.01 9.69 13.53
C SER A 55 4.47 10.10 12.15
N PHE A 56 3.95 9.15 11.37
CA PHE A 56 3.38 9.37 10.05
C PHE A 56 1.85 9.52 10.04
N ALA A 57 1.14 9.30 11.16
CA ALA A 57 -0.32 9.32 11.20
C ALA A 57 -0.92 10.57 10.53
N LYS A 58 -0.40 11.76 10.87
CA LYS A 58 -0.87 13.03 10.28
C LYS A 58 -0.63 13.10 8.76
N GLU A 59 0.51 12.62 8.26
CA GLU A 59 0.80 12.62 6.83
C GLU A 59 -0.10 11.63 6.08
N VAL A 60 -0.36 10.44 6.68
CA VAL A 60 -1.31 9.46 6.14
C VAL A 60 -2.72 10.06 6.01
N GLN A 61 -3.19 10.77 7.06
CA GLN A 61 -4.48 11.47 7.03
C GLN A 61 -4.53 12.53 5.90
N GLN A 62 -3.49 13.35 5.80
CA GLN A 62 -3.43 14.39 4.77
C GLN A 62 -3.44 13.80 3.36
N ILE A 63 -2.62 12.77 3.10
CA ILE A 63 -2.61 12.08 1.81
C ILE A 63 -3.98 11.47 1.51
N THR A 64 -4.63 10.86 2.51
CA THR A 64 -5.98 10.32 2.38
C THR A 64 -6.97 11.42 1.97
N ALA A 65 -7.01 12.54 2.69
CA ALA A 65 -7.91 13.64 2.41
C ALA A 65 -7.69 14.26 1.01
N ASP A 66 -6.42 14.44 0.64
CA ASP A 66 -6.05 15.08 -0.64
C ASP A 66 -6.39 14.21 -1.86
N HIS A 67 -6.42 12.86 -1.71
CA HIS A 67 -6.47 11.96 -2.84
C HIS A 67 -7.67 10.99 -2.86
N ALA A 68 -8.51 10.89 -1.81
CA ALA A 68 -9.62 9.93 -1.70
C ALA A 68 -10.61 9.97 -2.88
N ALA A 69 -10.77 11.11 -3.54
CA ALA A 69 -11.65 11.22 -4.70
C ALA A 69 -11.12 10.44 -5.94
N LYS A 70 -9.80 10.30 -6.08
CA LYS A 70 -9.14 9.74 -7.28
C LYS A 70 -8.40 8.43 -7.02
N VAL A 71 -8.09 8.14 -5.77
CA VAL A 71 -7.32 6.96 -5.33
C VAL A 71 -8.11 6.27 -4.22
N ARG A 72 -8.30 4.96 -4.32
CA ARG A 72 -8.84 4.16 -3.22
C ARG A 72 -7.76 4.01 -2.15
N VAL A 73 -7.97 4.58 -0.97
CA VAL A 73 -7.00 4.50 0.14
C VAL A 73 -7.48 3.48 1.17
N LEU A 74 -6.58 2.59 1.58
CA LEU A 74 -6.83 1.56 2.59
C LEU A 74 -5.69 1.54 3.60
N ILE A 75 -6.01 1.41 4.88
CA ILE A 75 -5.05 1.21 5.96
C ILE A 75 -5.00 -0.29 6.27
N ILE A 76 -3.82 -0.87 6.32
CA ILE A 76 -3.62 -2.31 6.54
C ILE A 76 -2.88 -2.52 7.85
N GLU A 77 -3.60 -3.01 8.85
CA GLU A 77 -3.00 -3.50 10.09
C GLU A 77 -2.39 -4.88 9.81
N CYS A 78 -1.08 -4.90 9.64
CA CYS A 78 -0.36 -6.09 9.17
C CYS A 78 0.38 -6.86 10.28
N ASP A 79 0.30 -6.38 11.51
CA ASP A 79 0.89 -7.09 12.64
C ASP A 79 -0.04 -8.24 13.07
N PRO A 80 0.46 -9.48 13.18
CA PRO A 80 -0.37 -10.65 13.49
C PRO A 80 -0.98 -10.65 14.91
N GLU A 81 -0.52 -9.78 15.80
CA GLU A 81 -1.08 -9.61 17.15
C GLU A 81 -2.23 -8.60 17.18
N VAL A 82 -2.50 -7.89 16.06
CA VAL A 82 -3.57 -6.89 16.01
C VAL A 82 -4.92 -7.60 15.87
N THR A 83 -5.76 -7.43 16.89
CA THR A 83 -7.17 -7.78 16.87
C THR A 83 -8.01 -6.63 16.27
N ARG A 84 -9.28 -6.90 15.96
CA ARG A 84 -10.20 -5.85 15.50
C ARG A 84 -10.31 -4.69 16.51
N ASP A 85 -10.35 -4.99 17.81
CA ASP A 85 -10.50 -3.96 18.86
C ASP A 85 -9.25 -3.08 18.94
N ILE A 86 -8.07 -3.68 18.86
CA ILE A 86 -6.79 -2.93 18.79
C ILE A 86 -6.75 -2.06 17.54
N ALA A 87 -7.22 -2.57 16.39
CA ALA A 87 -7.30 -1.79 15.15
C ALA A 87 -8.26 -0.61 15.25
N ILE A 88 -9.41 -0.77 15.94
CA ILE A 88 -10.37 0.32 16.22
C ILE A 88 -9.71 1.40 17.09
N GLU A 89 -9.02 1.01 18.16
CA GLU A 89 -8.30 1.95 19.01
C GLU A 89 -7.22 2.70 18.24
N HIS A 90 -6.40 1.97 17.46
CA HIS A 90 -5.35 2.59 16.65
C HIS A 90 -5.92 3.55 15.62
N ALA A 91 -7.00 3.18 14.93
CA ALA A 91 -7.68 4.03 13.97
C ALA A 91 -8.20 5.33 14.62
N THR A 92 -8.77 5.21 15.83
CA THR A 92 -9.30 6.34 16.58
C THR A 92 -8.20 7.30 17.02
N VAL A 93 -7.12 6.78 17.62
CA VAL A 93 -5.99 7.60 18.10
C VAL A 93 -5.22 8.22 16.95
N SER A 94 -5.12 7.53 15.81
CA SER A 94 -4.46 8.01 14.61
C SER A 94 -5.37 8.85 13.72
N GLU A 95 -6.65 8.98 14.07
CA GLU A 95 -7.70 9.71 13.30
C GLU A 95 -7.78 9.24 11.83
N PHE A 96 -7.63 7.94 11.57
CA PHE A 96 -7.72 7.40 10.21
C PHE A 96 -9.14 7.49 9.69
N THR A 97 -9.31 8.09 8.50
CA THR A 97 -10.59 8.26 7.82
C THR A 97 -10.80 7.27 6.67
N ALA A 98 -9.73 6.63 6.19
CA ALA A 98 -9.81 5.54 5.22
C ALA A 98 -10.23 4.22 5.90
N PRO A 99 -10.85 3.28 5.18
CA PRO A 99 -11.14 1.95 5.72
C PRO A 99 -9.88 1.27 6.27
N VAL A 100 -9.97 0.75 7.51
CA VAL A 100 -8.90 0.02 8.18
C VAL A 100 -9.20 -1.46 8.14
N LEU A 101 -8.28 -2.23 7.58
CA LEU A 101 -8.40 -3.68 7.39
C LEU A 101 -7.39 -4.40 8.28
N VAL A 102 -7.79 -5.52 8.86
CA VAL A 102 -6.90 -6.35 9.68
C VAL A 102 -6.42 -7.54 8.84
N ASP A 103 -5.13 -7.55 8.49
CA ASP A 103 -4.47 -8.63 7.74
C ASP A 103 -3.75 -9.59 8.70
N ALA A 104 -4.46 -10.11 9.71
CA ALA A 104 -3.89 -10.98 10.75
C ALA A 104 -3.22 -12.26 10.20
N GLY A 105 -3.72 -12.79 9.08
CA GLY A 105 -3.13 -13.91 8.35
C GLY A 105 -1.97 -13.50 7.43
N GLN A 106 -1.76 -12.20 7.28
CA GLN A 106 -0.70 -11.60 6.46
C GLN A 106 -0.75 -12.02 4.98
N ALA A 107 -1.96 -12.34 4.48
CA ALA A 107 -2.13 -12.76 3.10
C ALA A 107 -1.82 -11.61 2.12
N LEU A 108 -2.33 -10.40 2.39
CA LEU A 108 -2.05 -9.21 1.58
C LEU A 108 -0.60 -8.77 1.75
N THR A 109 -0.10 -8.76 3.00
CA THR A 109 1.29 -8.43 3.34
C THR A 109 2.27 -9.29 2.55
N LYS A 110 2.03 -10.62 2.50
CA LYS A 110 2.84 -11.58 1.73
C LYS A 110 2.67 -11.38 0.22
N LEU A 111 1.45 -11.11 -0.26
CA LEU A 111 1.15 -10.91 -1.67
C LEU A 111 1.95 -9.74 -2.26
N VAL A 112 1.96 -8.58 -1.58
CA VAL A 112 2.70 -7.40 -2.03
C VAL A 112 4.14 -7.34 -1.49
N LYS A 113 4.55 -8.32 -0.67
CA LYS A 113 5.89 -8.41 -0.05
C LYS A 113 6.23 -7.18 0.80
N ALA A 114 5.25 -6.65 1.54
CA ALA A 114 5.52 -5.56 2.48
C ALA A 114 6.42 -6.05 3.61
N THR A 115 7.40 -5.23 4.03
CA THR A 115 8.45 -5.63 4.97
C THR A 115 8.62 -4.70 6.15
N ILE A 116 8.12 -3.48 6.08
CA ILE A 116 8.31 -2.41 7.07
C ILE A 116 6.96 -1.77 7.41
N THR A 117 6.83 -1.23 8.61
CA THR A 117 5.74 -0.32 9.00
C THR A 117 6.31 1.02 9.47
N PRO A 118 5.82 2.18 8.96
CA PRO A 118 4.87 2.28 7.88
C PRO A 118 5.52 2.08 6.50
N GLU A 119 4.84 1.36 5.60
CA GLU A 119 5.22 1.25 4.18
C GLU A 119 4.02 1.59 3.32
N ALA A 120 4.26 2.29 2.21
CA ALA A 120 3.22 2.61 1.23
C ALA A 120 3.36 1.71 -0.01
N VAL A 121 2.24 1.12 -0.45
CA VAL A 121 2.16 0.38 -1.71
C VAL A 121 1.04 0.98 -2.55
N LEU A 122 1.39 1.54 -3.70
CA LEU A 122 0.43 2.08 -4.66
C LEU A 122 0.27 1.09 -5.81
N LEU A 123 -0.95 0.61 -5.98
CA LEU A 123 -1.32 -0.31 -7.05
C LEU A 123 -1.99 0.47 -8.18
N ASP A 124 -1.77 0.08 -9.41
CA ASP A 124 -2.54 0.58 -10.54
C ASP A 124 -3.99 0.03 -10.51
N ALA A 125 -4.84 0.46 -11.44
CA ALA A 125 -6.23 0.03 -11.51
C ALA A 125 -6.40 -1.48 -11.75
N LYS A 126 -5.37 -2.16 -12.25
CA LYS A 126 -5.34 -3.61 -12.49
C LYS A 126 -4.75 -4.39 -11.31
N GLY A 127 -4.27 -3.70 -10.26
CA GLY A 127 -3.68 -4.32 -9.08
C GLY A 127 -2.18 -4.59 -9.20
N ALA A 128 -1.51 -4.12 -10.25
CA ALA A 128 -0.06 -4.22 -10.35
C ALA A 128 0.61 -3.15 -9.47
N ILE A 129 1.73 -3.51 -8.82
CA ILE A 129 2.49 -2.57 -7.98
C ILE A 129 3.12 -1.51 -8.89
N TYR A 130 2.72 -0.26 -8.67
CA TYR A 130 3.26 0.91 -9.34
C TYR A 130 4.35 1.59 -8.50
N TYR A 131 4.15 1.68 -7.18
CA TYR A 131 5.11 2.20 -6.22
C TYR A 131 5.10 1.36 -4.95
N GLN A 132 6.28 1.11 -4.38
CA GLN A 132 6.41 0.51 -3.05
C GLN A 132 7.62 1.13 -2.35
N GLY A 133 7.38 1.71 -1.16
CA GLY A 133 8.47 2.34 -0.42
C GLY A 133 8.00 3.28 0.68
N ARG A 134 8.87 4.24 1.00
CA ARG A 134 8.63 5.22 2.06
C ARG A 134 7.56 6.23 1.67
N ILE A 135 6.87 6.79 2.68
CA ILE A 135 5.91 7.87 2.49
C ILE A 135 6.65 9.16 2.09
N ASN A 136 7.73 9.46 2.82
CA ASN A 136 8.68 10.54 2.56
C ASN A 136 9.97 10.26 3.35
N ASP A 137 10.92 11.19 3.35
CA ASP A 137 12.22 11.03 4.00
C ASP A 137 12.27 11.52 5.45
N LEU A 138 11.14 11.60 6.17
CA LEU A 138 11.13 11.97 7.59
C LEU A 138 12.09 11.09 8.42
N TYR A 139 12.26 9.83 8.03
CA TYR A 139 13.25 8.91 8.57
C TYR A 139 14.26 8.50 7.50
N LEU A 140 15.55 8.74 7.79
CA LEU A 140 16.69 8.33 6.96
C LEU A 140 17.29 6.99 7.38
N GLY A 141 16.75 6.39 8.43
CA GLY A 141 17.16 5.12 9.02
C GLY A 141 16.34 4.85 10.29
N PRO A 142 16.46 3.67 10.91
CA PRO A 142 15.60 3.24 12.03
C PRO A 142 15.58 4.20 13.21
N THR A 143 16.69 4.91 13.47
CA THR A 143 16.84 5.86 14.58
C THR A 143 17.13 7.30 14.12
N LYS A 144 17.25 7.53 12.80
CA LYS A 144 17.63 8.84 12.26
C LYS A 144 16.40 9.58 11.73
N ARG A 145 15.69 10.25 12.64
CA ARG A 145 14.53 11.08 12.30
C ARG A 145 14.98 12.51 11.97
N GLN A 146 14.46 13.08 10.91
CA GLN A 146 14.61 14.49 10.53
C GLN A 146 13.61 15.38 11.28
N ARG A 147 13.89 16.67 11.36
CA ARG A 147 12.96 17.67 11.92
C ARG A 147 11.71 17.81 11.05
N ALA A 148 11.89 17.74 9.73
CA ALA A 148 10.82 17.75 8.73
C ALA A 148 11.26 16.93 7.52
N ALA A 149 10.29 16.37 6.78
CA ALA A 149 10.57 15.73 5.51
C ALA A 149 11.01 16.76 4.46
N THR A 150 11.93 16.36 3.58
CA THR A 150 12.44 17.16 2.46
C THR A 150 12.01 16.60 1.10
N THR A 151 11.50 15.37 1.06
CA THR A 151 10.97 14.73 -0.16
C THR A 151 9.49 14.40 -0.01
N ARG A 152 8.85 14.13 -1.14
CA ARG A 152 7.41 13.82 -1.24
C ARG A 152 7.18 12.49 -1.97
N ASP A 153 8.05 11.50 -1.74
CA ASP A 153 8.17 10.29 -2.56
C ASP A 153 6.82 9.65 -2.94
N LEU A 154 5.94 9.39 -1.96
CA LEU A 154 4.62 8.82 -2.22
C LEU A 154 3.69 9.80 -2.96
N ARG A 155 3.68 11.08 -2.58
CA ARG A 155 2.84 12.07 -3.25
C ARG A 155 3.24 12.23 -4.72
N ASP A 156 4.54 12.25 -5.00
CA ASP A 156 5.05 12.32 -6.37
C ASP A 156 4.65 11.07 -7.18
N ALA A 157 4.64 9.88 -6.55
CA ALA A 157 4.15 8.66 -7.17
C ALA A 157 2.64 8.71 -7.47
N ILE A 158 1.83 9.24 -6.53
CA ILE A 158 0.39 9.42 -6.74
C ILE A 158 0.13 10.42 -7.88
N GLU A 159 0.83 11.55 -7.90
CA GLU A 159 0.70 12.54 -8.97
C GLU A 159 1.09 11.96 -10.33
N ALA A 160 2.15 11.12 -10.38
CA ALA A 160 2.61 10.48 -11.61
C ALA A 160 1.57 9.47 -12.15
N ILE A 161 1.03 8.58 -11.30
CA ILE A 161 0.02 7.59 -11.75
C ILE A 161 -1.26 8.27 -12.25
N LEU A 162 -1.70 9.31 -11.56
CA LEU A 162 -2.89 10.09 -11.95
C LEU A 162 -2.68 10.85 -13.27
N ALA A 163 -1.42 11.19 -13.59
CA ALA A 163 -1.03 11.79 -14.86
C ALA A 163 -0.65 10.76 -15.95
N SER A 164 -0.86 9.46 -15.70
CA SER A 164 -0.47 8.36 -16.60
C SER A 164 1.02 8.37 -16.98
N LYS A 165 1.88 8.81 -16.08
CA LYS A 165 3.35 8.83 -16.22
C LYS A 165 3.94 7.55 -15.61
N PRO A 166 5.17 7.17 -15.95
CA PRO A 166 5.88 6.09 -15.28
C PRO A 166 6.17 6.42 -13.81
N ALA A 167 6.27 5.39 -12.98
CA ALA A 167 6.61 5.55 -11.56
C ALA A 167 7.96 6.25 -11.38
N PRO A 168 8.08 7.18 -10.41
CA PRO A 168 9.36 7.78 -10.08
C PRO A 168 10.43 6.73 -9.72
N GLN A 169 11.67 6.97 -10.15
CA GLN A 169 12.80 6.07 -9.90
C GLN A 169 14.03 6.88 -9.44
N PRO A 170 14.86 6.31 -8.54
CA PRO A 170 14.65 5.06 -7.79
C PRO A 170 13.57 5.21 -6.72
N GLN A 171 12.86 4.12 -6.40
CA GLN A 171 11.93 4.09 -5.27
C GLN A 171 12.71 3.86 -3.98
N ALA A 172 12.63 4.82 -3.05
CA ALA A 172 13.35 4.73 -1.79
C ALA A 172 12.64 3.77 -0.81
N PRO A 173 13.38 2.84 -0.16
CA PRO A 173 12.80 1.87 0.75
C PRO A 173 12.19 2.55 1.99
N ALA A 174 11.12 1.96 2.53
CA ALA A 174 10.51 2.41 3.77
C ALA A 174 11.48 2.29 4.95
N GLN A 175 11.32 3.16 5.95
CA GLN A 175 12.08 3.16 7.20
C GLN A 175 11.12 3.07 8.36
N GLY A 176 11.36 2.10 9.26
CA GLY A 176 10.46 1.89 10.40
C GLY A 176 10.67 0.54 11.08
N CYS A 177 9.59 -0.05 11.56
CA CYS A 177 9.60 -1.34 12.26
C CYS A 177 9.46 -2.49 11.24
N LYS A 178 10.27 -3.53 11.39
CA LYS A 178 10.20 -4.71 10.51
C LYS A 178 8.91 -5.47 10.76
N ILE A 179 8.21 -5.86 9.69
CA ILE A 179 7.07 -6.77 9.78
C ILE A 179 7.57 -8.18 10.08
N SER A 180 7.07 -8.80 11.16
CA SER A 180 7.32 -10.20 11.47
C SER A 180 6.28 -11.04 10.75
N LEU A 181 6.70 -11.84 9.79
CA LEU A 181 5.83 -12.79 9.09
C LEU A 181 5.65 -14.06 9.91
N LYS A 182 4.41 -14.57 9.98
CA LYS A 182 4.04 -15.88 10.53
C LYS A 182 4.01 -16.95 9.44
#